data_f91cd44bc5eb4e618f9f3f9e0916b07f
#
_entry.id   f91cd44bc5eb4e618f9f3f9e0916b07f
#
_cell.length_a   1.000
_cell.length_b   1.000
_cell.length_c   1.000
_cell.angle_alpha   90.00
_cell.angle_beta   90.00
_cell.angle_gamma   90.00
#
_symmetry.space_group_name_H-M   'P 1'
#
loop_
_entity.id
_entity.type
_entity.pdbx_description
1 polymer ?
#
loop_
_entity_poly.entity_id
_entity_poly.type
_entity_poly.pdbx_seq_one_letter_code
_entity_poly.pdbx_strand_id
1 'polypeptide(L)'
;MVLTNKQKFNIKHGLPKNKSHSIKSISNLSGYTEGSLRTVLSKGRGAYHSNPQSVRPNVKSATQWGMARIYASVNPTTKSHKIDKPNLKKK
;
A
#
# COMPACT_ATOMS: atom_id res chain seq x y z
N MET A 1 13.70 15.03 -6.06
CA MET A 1 12.37 14.86 -5.46
C MET A 1 12.10 13.39 -5.17
N VAL A 2 11.64 13.09 -3.97
CA VAL A 2 11.36 11.71 -3.56
C VAL A 2 9.93 11.34 -3.97
N LEU A 3 9.80 10.23 -4.70
CA LEU A 3 8.48 9.73 -5.09
C LEU A 3 7.84 8.96 -3.94
N THR A 4 6.53 9.11 -3.79
CA THR A 4 5.76 8.26 -2.86
C THR A 4 5.66 6.84 -3.43
N ASN A 5 5.31 5.87 -2.59
CA ASN A 5 5.12 4.49 -3.06
C ASN A 5 3.99 4.39 -4.08
N LYS A 6 2.93 5.18 -3.92
CA LYS A 6 1.84 5.28 -4.90
C LYS A 6 2.35 5.77 -6.25
N GLN A 7 3.17 6.82 -6.26
CA GLN A 7 3.75 7.37 -7.49
C GLN A 7 4.67 6.37 -8.16
N LYS A 8 5.52 5.68 -7.40
CA LYS A 8 6.40 4.63 -7.92
C LYS A 8 5.59 3.49 -8.55
N PHE A 9 4.50 3.08 -7.90
CA PHE A 9 3.61 2.06 -8.42
C PHE A 9 3.02 2.47 -9.76
N ASN A 10 2.51 3.70 -9.85
CA ASN A 10 1.92 4.20 -11.09
C ASN A 10 2.94 4.28 -12.23
N ILE A 11 4.13 4.78 -11.95
CA ILE A 11 5.19 4.89 -12.95
C ILE A 11 5.59 3.49 -13.45
N LYS A 12 5.75 2.54 -12.55
CA LYS A 12 6.10 1.16 -12.90
C LYS A 12 5.10 0.53 -13.87
N HIS A 13 3.81 0.88 -13.74
CA HIS A 13 2.75 0.33 -14.58
C HIS A 13 2.35 1.24 -15.75
N GLY A 14 3.13 2.29 -16.02
CA GLY A 14 2.87 3.21 -17.14
C GLY A 14 1.63 4.05 -16.97
N LEU A 15 1.24 4.37 -15.74
CA LEU A 15 0.03 5.11 -15.42
C LEU A 15 0.35 6.54 -14.98
N PRO A 16 -0.64 7.46 -15.03
CA PRO A 16 -0.45 8.80 -14.49
C PRO A 16 0.02 8.75 -13.04
N LYS A 17 1.03 9.55 -12.72
CA LYS A 17 1.76 9.54 -11.45
C LYS A 17 0.84 9.62 -10.21
N ASN A 18 -0.22 10.41 -10.28
CA ASN A 18 -1.10 10.63 -9.13
C ASN A 18 -2.42 9.87 -9.23
N LYS A 19 -2.51 8.87 -10.11
CA LYS A 19 -3.73 8.08 -10.25
C LYS A 19 -4.00 7.28 -8.97
N SER A 20 -5.23 7.37 -8.48
CA SER A 20 -5.69 6.57 -7.33
C SER A 20 -6.23 5.23 -7.80
N HIS A 21 -6.04 4.21 -6.98
CA HIS A 21 -6.49 2.84 -7.29
C HIS A 21 -7.35 2.28 -6.17
N SER A 22 -8.33 1.45 -6.55
CA SER A 22 -9.03 0.57 -5.61
C SER A 22 -8.16 -0.65 -5.31
N ILE A 23 -8.53 -1.41 -4.29
CA ILE A 23 -7.86 -2.68 -3.96
C ILE A 23 -7.93 -3.64 -5.17
N LYS A 24 -9.06 -3.69 -5.84
CA LYS A 24 -9.22 -4.52 -7.05
C LYS A 24 -8.24 -4.13 -8.14
N SER A 25 -8.07 -2.83 -8.39
CA SER A 25 -7.14 -2.33 -9.39
C SER A 25 -5.70 -2.69 -9.03
N ILE A 26 -5.30 -2.49 -7.78
CA ILE A 26 -3.96 -2.85 -7.32
C ILE A 26 -3.74 -4.36 -7.45
N SER A 27 -4.74 -5.16 -7.10
CA SER A 27 -4.69 -6.62 -7.24
C SER A 27 -4.42 -7.03 -8.70
N ASN A 28 -5.15 -6.44 -9.64
CA ASN A 28 -4.99 -6.75 -11.05
C ASN A 28 -3.60 -6.36 -11.59
N LEU A 29 -3.08 -5.22 -11.16
CA LEU A 29 -1.78 -4.72 -11.62
C LEU A 29 -0.61 -5.42 -10.95
N SER A 30 -0.72 -5.72 -9.66
CA SER A 30 0.38 -6.31 -8.89
C SER A 30 0.43 -7.84 -8.97
N GLY A 31 -0.68 -8.49 -9.30
CA GLY A 31 -0.78 -9.95 -9.33
C GLY A 31 -1.04 -10.58 -7.97
N TYR A 32 -1.25 -9.80 -6.93
CA TYR A 32 -1.64 -10.32 -5.62
C TYR A 32 -3.16 -10.40 -5.48
N THR A 33 -3.65 -11.29 -4.63
CA THR A 33 -5.09 -11.45 -4.40
C THR A 33 -5.67 -10.25 -3.64
N GLU A 34 -6.93 -9.93 -3.91
CA GLU A 34 -7.63 -8.89 -3.16
C GLU A 34 -7.66 -9.18 -1.66
N GLY A 35 -7.88 -10.43 -1.28
CA GLY A 35 -7.91 -10.84 0.12
C GLY A 35 -6.60 -10.53 0.85
N SER A 36 -5.45 -10.81 0.20
CA SER A 36 -4.15 -10.50 0.79
C SER A 36 -3.94 -9.00 0.94
N LEU A 37 -4.37 -8.20 -0.03
CA LEU A 37 -4.27 -6.74 0.04
C LEU A 37 -5.17 -6.17 1.13
N ARG A 38 -6.36 -6.73 1.31
CA ARG A 38 -7.25 -6.33 2.41
C ARG A 38 -6.65 -6.66 3.78
N THR A 39 -5.92 -7.76 3.89
CA THR A 39 -5.18 -8.09 5.11
C THR A 39 -4.14 -7.01 5.42
N VAL A 40 -3.39 -6.56 4.42
CA VAL A 40 -2.42 -5.48 4.58
C VAL A 40 -3.12 -4.17 4.98
N LEU A 41 -4.26 -3.86 4.35
CA LEU A 41 -5.05 -2.69 4.70
C LEU A 41 -5.48 -2.73 6.17
N SER A 42 -6.00 -3.86 6.63
CA SER A 42 -6.43 -4.04 8.02
C SER A 42 -5.28 -3.83 8.99
N LYS A 43 -4.11 -4.39 8.71
CA LYS A 43 -2.92 -4.21 9.53
C LYS A 43 -2.46 -2.74 9.54
N GLY A 44 -2.52 -2.06 8.41
CA GLY A 44 -2.19 -0.64 8.31
C GLY A 44 -3.14 0.22 9.14
N ARG A 45 -4.44 -0.06 9.09
CA ARG A 45 -5.44 0.64 9.91
C ARG A 45 -5.21 0.40 11.40
N GLY A 46 -4.89 -0.84 11.78
CA GLY A 46 -4.56 -1.16 13.16
C GLY A 46 -3.35 -0.37 13.67
N ALA A 47 -2.30 -0.28 12.86
CA ALA A 47 -1.11 0.49 13.20
C ALA A 47 -1.43 1.98 13.35
N TYR A 48 -2.30 2.52 12.51
CA TYR A 48 -2.74 3.91 12.62
C TYR A 48 -3.40 4.20 13.97
N HIS A 49 -4.27 3.30 14.42
CA HIS A 49 -4.97 3.46 15.71
C HIS A 49 -4.08 3.20 16.91
N SER A 50 -3.13 2.28 16.80
CA SER A 50 -2.25 1.89 17.92
C SER A 50 -1.08 2.86 18.11
N ASN A 51 -0.58 3.46 17.04
CA ASN A 51 0.61 4.32 17.07
C ASN A 51 0.38 5.62 16.28
N PRO A 52 -0.53 6.50 16.77
CA PRO A 52 -0.84 7.73 16.03
C PRO A 52 0.37 8.65 15.83
N GLN A 53 1.35 8.63 16.72
CA GLN A 53 2.56 9.45 16.57
C GLN A 53 3.47 8.97 15.45
N SER A 54 3.30 7.76 14.95
CA SER A 54 4.05 7.25 13.80
C SER A 54 3.43 7.66 12.48
N VAL A 55 2.25 8.26 12.51
CA VAL A 55 1.51 8.68 11.32
C VAL A 55 2.00 10.06 10.89
N ARG A 56 2.26 10.23 9.59
CA ARG A 56 2.68 11.52 9.04
C ARG A 56 1.57 12.55 9.24
N PRO A 57 1.91 13.84 9.49
CA PRO A 57 0.91 14.89 9.74
C PRO A 57 -0.11 15.07 8.62
N ASN A 58 0.25 14.75 7.37
CA ASN A 58 -0.65 14.88 6.22
C ASN A 58 -1.57 13.68 6.02
N VAL A 59 -1.45 12.63 6.81
CA VAL A 59 -2.35 11.47 6.75
C VAL A 59 -3.55 11.75 7.63
N LYS A 60 -4.74 11.77 7.03
CA LYS A 60 -5.97 12.22 7.71
C LYS A 60 -6.91 11.08 8.09
N SER A 61 -6.63 9.84 7.68
CA SER A 61 -7.51 8.72 8.00
C SER A 61 -6.74 7.41 8.07
N ALA A 62 -7.30 6.46 8.81
CA ALA A 62 -6.75 5.10 8.90
C ALA A 62 -6.76 4.40 7.53
N THR A 63 -7.79 4.64 6.73
CA THR A 63 -7.88 4.07 5.38
C THR A 63 -6.78 4.61 4.47
N GLN A 64 -6.52 5.92 4.51
CA GLN A 64 -5.43 6.51 3.74
C GLN A 64 -4.07 5.91 4.14
N TRP A 65 -3.83 5.74 5.42
CA TRP A 65 -2.61 5.11 5.93
C TRP A 65 -2.49 3.66 5.46
N GLY A 66 -3.58 2.90 5.54
CA GLY A 66 -3.62 1.51 5.08
C GLY A 66 -3.38 1.36 3.59
N MET A 67 -3.94 2.25 2.78
CA MET A 67 -3.72 2.24 1.33
C MET A 67 -2.26 2.56 0.99
N ALA A 68 -1.65 3.51 1.70
CA ALA A 68 -0.23 3.80 1.51
C ALA A 68 0.64 2.57 1.83
N ARG A 69 0.28 1.83 2.86
CA ARG A 69 0.96 0.58 3.20
C ARG A 69 0.80 -0.48 2.11
N ILE A 70 -0.37 -0.56 1.47
CA ILE A 70 -0.59 -1.48 0.35
C ILE A 70 0.38 -1.16 -0.79
N TYR A 71 0.48 0.11 -1.20
CA TYR A 71 1.40 0.51 -2.26
C TYR A 71 2.85 0.18 -1.91
N ALA A 72 3.24 0.39 -0.66
CA ALA A 72 4.58 0.04 -0.21
C ALA A 72 4.80 -1.47 -0.22
N SER A 73 3.82 -2.24 0.22
CA SER A 73 3.93 -3.70 0.33
C SER A 73 4.06 -4.40 -1.03
N VAL A 74 3.40 -3.87 -2.07
CA VAL A 74 3.50 -4.46 -3.41
C VAL A 74 4.77 -4.02 -4.15
N ASN A 75 5.55 -3.11 -3.59
CA ASN A 75 6.83 -2.68 -4.17
C ASN A 75 7.96 -3.52 -3.55
N PRO A 76 8.61 -4.41 -4.32
CA PRO A 76 9.60 -5.36 -3.77
C PRO A 76 10.87 -4.70 -3.22
N THR A 77 11.07 -3.40 -3.44
CA THR A 77 12.25 -2.69 -2.96
C THR A 77 12.08 -2.07 -1.58
N THR A 78 10.91 -2.19 -0.96
CA THR A 78 10.61 -1.55 0.33
C THR A 78 10.72 -2.52 1.50
N LYS A 79 10.90 -1.94 2.71
CA LYS A 79 10.83 -2.73 3.96
C LYS A 79 9.43 -3.29 4.17
N SER A 80 8.39 -2.53 3.79
CA SER A 80 7.00 -2.98 3.91
C SER A 80 6.76 -4.26 3.14
N HIS A 81 7.37 -4.42 1.96
CA HIS A 81 7.27 -5.67 1.21
C HIS A 81 7.82 -6.85 2.02
N LYS A 82 8.97 -6.68 2.66
CA LYS A 82 9.57 -7.73 3.47
C LYS A 82 8.71 -8.08 4.68
N ILE A 83 8.14 -7.07 5.33
CA ILE A 83 7.29 -7.25 6.51
C ILE A 83 5.98 -7.96 6.14
N ASP A 84 5.36 -7.54 5.04
CA ASP A 84 4.04 -8.04 4.64
C ASP A 84 4.10 -9.25 3.69
N LYS A 85 5.28 -9.66 3.26
CA LYS A 85 5.44 -10.80 2.34
C LYS A 85 4.68 -12.05 2.79
N PRO A 86 4.69 -12.43 4.09
CA PRO A 86 3.89 -13.58 4.55
C PRO A 86 2.39 -13.40 4.36
N ASN A 87 1.91 -12.16 4.28
CA ASN A 87 0.50 -11.83 4.10
C ASN A 87 0.09 -11.71 2.64
N LEU A 88 1.06 -11.51 1.75
CA LEU A 88 0.81 -11.32 0.32
C LEU A 88 0.73 -12.67 -0.38
N LYS A 89 -0.38 -12.90 -1.07
CA LYS A 89 -0.60 -14.13 -1.83
C LYS A 89 -0.84 -13.78 -3.29
N LYS A 90 -0.09 -14.39 -4.18
CA LYS A 90 -0.26 -14.21 -5.62
C LYS A 90 -1.50 -14.96 -6.10
N LYS A 91 -2.11 -14.41 -7.13
CA LYS A 91 -3.23 -15.06 -7.81
C LYS A 91 -2.84 -16.40 -8.42
#